data_d0bc05f8df1a0da5aa972774877860ed
#
_entry.id   d0bc05f8df1a0da5aa972774877860ed
#
_cell.length_a   1.000
_cell.length_b   1.000
_cell.length_c   1.000
_cell.angle_alpha   90.00
_cell.angle_beta   90.00
_cell.angle_gamma   90.00
#
_symmetry.space_group_name_H-M   'P 1'
#
loop_
_entity.id
_entity.type
_entity.pdbx_description
1 polymer ?
#
loop_
_entity_poly.entity_id
_entity_poly.type
_entity_poly.pdbx_seq_one_letter_code
_entity_poly.pdbx_strand_id
1 'polypeptide(L)'
;VSPGIAHLYPKPHPVIAAAQAAGVPVDNDIGLFFRSFATREWDEFDRPAKIVAVTGSNGKSTTCALIHHILDQNGMLTQLAGNIGRGVMDLEPARSGEVIVLELSSYQTELARSLTPDIAVFTNLSPDHLDRHGGLGGYFAAKRRLFAEGGPDRAVIGIDDAEGRLLAAQLKQGRDDDSVLQVSACRKLTGPGWMVFAHKGFLSEYRKGRQVAAFDLRQHAALPGAHNHQNACAAYAVCRALGLSPKNIETGMASFAGLPHRSQLVAEINQVRFVNDSKATNVESAKKALMAFSNIRWICGGAEKEGGLDALQGAASAVRKAYVIGAEAAAFAAQLPCPFEICETMDVAVKAANAQAQPGDVVLLAPAAASFDQYQSFEQRGEDFVAQVAAL
;
A
#
# COMPACT_ATOMS: atom_id res chain seq x y z
N VAL A 1 -13.17 2.67 -19.93
CA VAL A 1 -11.78 2.66 -20.40
C VAL A 1 -10.90 2.01 -19.32
N SER A 2 -9.97 1.13 -19.72
CA SER A 2 -9.02 0.51 -18.80
C SER A 2 -8.04 1.54 -18.21
N PRO A 3 -7.61 1.41 -16.95
CA PRO A 3 -6.73 2.38 -16.28
C PRO A 3 -5.39 2.62 -16.99
N GLY A 4 -4.87 1.63 -17.73
CA GLY A 4 -3.63 1.76 -18.49
C GLY A 4 -3.69 2.69 -19.71
N ILE A 5 -4.89 3.03 -20.19
CA ILE A 5 -5.08 3.90 -21.36
C ILE A 5 -4.94 5.36 -20.96
N ALA A 6 -4.06 6.09 -21.64
CA ALA A 6 -3.81 7.52 -21.37
C ALA A 6 -5.08 8.35 -21.63
N HIS A 7 -5.54 9.05 -20.61
CA HIS A 7 -6.76 9.83 -20.64
C HIS A 7 -6.49 11.34 -20.83
N LEU A 8 -5.42 11.87 -20.22
CA LEU A 8 -4.98 13.26 -20.39
C LEU A 8 -3.51 13.33 -20.77
N TYR A 9 -2.62 12.80 -19.96
CA TYR A 9 -1.18 12.94 -20.08
C TYR A 9 -0.52 11.60 -20.48
N PRO A 10 0.63 11.65 -21.22
CA PRO A 10 1.23 12.86 -21.80
C PRO A 10 0.38 13.45 -22.94
N LYS A 11 -0.48 12.64 -23.55
CA LYS A 11 -1.55 13.01 -24.48
C LYS A 11 -2.66 11.97 -24.43
N PRO A 12 -3.93 12.35 -24.62
CA PRO A 12 -5.03 11.39 -24.62
C PRO A 12 -4.89 10.39 -25.77
N HIS A 13 -5.27 9.14 -25.48
CA HIS A 13 -5.40 8.13 -26.51
C HIS A 13 -6.42 8.60 -27.58
N PRO A 14 -6.22 8.29 -28.89
CA PRO A 14 -7.10 8.78 -29.95
C PRO A 14 -8.61 8.52 -29.73
N VAL A 15 -8.97 7.37 -29.18
CA VAL A 15 -10.37 7.03 -28.85
C VAL A 15 -10.91 7.96 -27.74
N ILE A 16 -10.10 8.29 -26.72
CA ILE A 16 -10.48 9.22 -25.66
C ILE A 16 -10.67 10.62 -26.23
N ALA A 17 -9.71 11.09 -27.04
CA ALA A 17 -9.80 12.39 -27.68
C ALA A 17 -11.06 12.51 -28.57
N ALA A 18 -11.40 11.47 -29.33
CA ALA A 18 -12.60 11.43 -30.15
C ALA A 18 -13.89 11.46 -29.30
N ALA A 19 -13.93 10.71 -28.20
CA ALA A 19 -15.05 10.73 -27.26
C ALA A 19 -15.25 12.12 -26.65
N GLN A 20 -14.17 12.76 -26.19
CA GLN A 20 -14.18 14.11 -25.62
C GLN A 20 -14.66 15.16 -26.65
N ALA A 21 -14.15 15.09 -27.89
CA ALA A 21 -14.58 15.98 -28.97
C ALA A 21 -16.07 15.81 -29.33
N ALA A 22 -16.61 14.61 -29.18
CA ALA A 22 -18.02 14.31 -29.40
C ALA A 22 -18.92 14.56 -28.16
N GLY A 23 -18.37 15.05 -27.05
CA GLY A 23 -19.12 15.24 -25.80
C GLY A 23 -19.54 13.92 -25.13
N VAL A 24 -18.93 12.78 -25.51
CA VAL A 24 -19.23 11.47 -24.92
C VAL A 24 -18.47 11.31 -23.61
N PRO A 25 -19.17 11.01 -22.49
CA PRO A 25 -18.53 10.81 -21.21
C PRO A 25 -17.57 9.63 -21.21
N VAL A 26 -16.38 9.82 -20.65
CA VAL A 26 -15.38 8.75 -20.42
C VAL A 26 -15.47 8.30 -18.98
N ASP A 27 -15.49 6.99 -18.74
CA ASP A 27 -15.59 6.37 -17.42
C ASP A 27 -14.82 5.06 -17.40
N ASN A 28 -14.68 4.45 -16.22
CA ASN A 28 -14.05 3.16 -16.03
C ASN A 28 -14.93 2.19 -15.21
N ASP A 29 -14.44 0.99 -14.97
CA ASP A 29 -15.05 -0.06 -14.16
C ASP A 29 -15.40 0.42 -12.75
N ILE A 30 -14.54 1.22 -12.11
CA ILE A 30 -14.78 1.76 -10.77
C ILE A 30 -15.97 2.71 -10.77
N GLY A 31 -16.07 3.63 -11.74
CA GLY A 31 -17.20 4.54 -11.84
C GLY A 31 -18.51 3.79 -12.14
N LEU A 32 -18.45 2.74 -12.97
CA LEU A 32 -19.60 1.85 -13.22
C LEU A 32 -20.01 1.12 -11.94
N PHE A 33 -19.05 0.54 -11.22
CA PHE A 33 -19.29 -0.14 -9.95
C PHE A 33 -20.03 0.75 -8.95
N PHE A 34 -19.53 1.95 -8.67
CA PHE A 34 -20.17 2.85 -7.71
C PHE A 34 -21.60 3.23 -8.12
N ARG A 35 -21.88 3.36 -9.44
CA ARG A 35 -23.23 3.68 -9.92
C ARG A 35 -24.20 2.49 -9.88
N SER A 36 -23.68 1.27 -9.95
CA SER A 36 -24.51 0.04 -9.95
C SER A 36 -24.49 -0.71 -8.63
N PHE A 37 -23.76 -0.21 -7.62
CA PHE A 37 -23.56 -0.93 -6.37
C PHE A 37 -24.85 -1.05 -5.54
N ALA A 38 -25.59 0.03 -5.43
CA ALA A 38 -26.89 0.00 -4.75
C ALA A 38 -27.96 -0.59 -5.68
N THR A 39 -28.54 -1.70 -5.29
CA THR A 39 -29.62 -2.37 -6.00
C THR A 39 -30.93 -2.28 -5.22
N ARG A 40 -32.07 -2.70 -5.83
CA ARG A 40 -33.36 -2.70 -5.15
C ARG A 40 -33.42 -3.68 -3.98
N GLU A 41 -32.65 -4.75 -4.04
CA GLU A 41 -32.56 -5.74 -2.96
C GLU A 41 -32.04 -5.13 -1.65
N TRP A 42 -31.38 -3.99 -1.70
CA TRP A 42 -30.90 -3.28 -0.51
C TRP A 42 -32.03 -2.76 0.39
N ASP A 43 -33.20 -2.52 -0.15
CA ASP A 43 -34.38 -2.14 0.65
C ASP A 43 -34.79 -3.25 1.63
N GLU A 44 -34.35 -4.50 1.37
CA GLU A 44 -34.60 -5.67 2.21
C GLU A 44 -33.46 -5.94 3.22
N PHE A 45 -32.39 -5.17 3.19
CA PHE A 45 -31.26 -5.38 4.08
C PHE A 45 -31.52 -4.81 5.48
N ASP A 46 -31.30 -5.62 6.52
CA ASP A 46 -31.32 -5.17 7.91
C ASP A 46 -30.26 -4.09 8.19
N ARG A 47 -29.15 -4.17 7.46
CA ARG A 47 -28.05 -3.21 7.50
C ARG A 47 -27.51 -2.95 6.11
N PRO A 48 -27.27 -1.68 5.72
CA PRO A 48 -26.69 -1.38 4.41
C PRO A 48 -25.30 -2.00 4.28
N ALA A 49 -24.97 -2.45 3.08
CA ALA A 49 -23.61 -2.79 2.73
C ALA A 49 -22.75 -1.51 2.69
N LYS A 50 -21.45 -1.62 2.96
CA LYS A 50 -20.53 -0.47 3.02
C LYS A 50 -19.35 -0.65 2.10
N ILE A 51 -18.85 0.46 1.56
CA ILE A 51 -17.63 0.52 0.76
C ILE A 51 -16.54 1.23 1.54
N VAL A 52 -15.41 0.55 1.72
CA VAL A 52 -14.14 1.11 2.17
C VAL A 52 -13.21 1.22 0.98
N ALA A 53 -12.79 2.41 0.61
CA ALA A 53 -11.88 2.62 -0.51
C ALA A 53 -10.53 3.19 -0.05
N VAL A 54 -9.43 2.57 -0.47
CA VAL A 54 -8.07 2.91 -0.05
C VAL A 54 -7.26 3.39 -1.24
N THR A 55 -6.71 4.60 -1.15
CA THR A 55 -5.76 5.16 -2.12
C THR A 55 -4.50 5.69 -1.43
N GLY A 56 -3.53 6.11 -2.22
CA GLY A 56 -2.23 6.63 -1.80
C GLY A 56 -1.11 6.12 -2.72
N SER A 57 0.13 6.48 -2.45
CA SER A 57 1.27 5.97 -3.22
C SER A 57 1.66 4.57 -2.75
N ASN A 58 1.93 4.39 -1.49
CA ASN A 58 2.41 3.15 -0.89
C ASN A 58 1.48 2.65 0.24
N GLY A 59 1.51 1.34 0.50
CA GLY A 59 0.79 0.72 1.61
C GLY A 59 -0.68 0.37 1.33
N LYS A 60 -1.24 0.74 0.18
CA LYS A 60 -2.65 0.46 -0.18
C LYS A 60 -3.04 -1.00 0.00
N SER A 61 -2.32 -1.91 -0.67
CA SER A 61 -2.66 -3.34 -0.67
C SER A 61 -2.54 -3.96 0.73
N THR A 62 -1.49 -3.61 1.48
CA THR A 62 -1.33 -4.09 2.87
C THR A 62 -2.47 -3.58 3.75
N THR A 63 -2.85 -2.30 3.61
CA THR A 63 -3.97 -1.72 4.35
C THR A 63 -5.29 -2.41 4.00
N CYS A 64 -5.59 -2.60 2.71
CA CYS A 64 -6.80 -3.29 2.25
C CYS A 64 -6.87 -4.73 2.75
N ALA A 65 -5.78 -5.49 2.57
CA ALA A 65 -5.72 -6.88 2.99
C ALA A 65 -5.83 -7.02 4.53
N LEU A 66 -5.21 -6.12 5.27
CA LEU A 66 -5.30 -6.11 6.73
C LEU A 66 -6.72 -5.76 7.21
N ILE A 67 -7.39 -4.77 6.59
CA ILE A 67 -8.80 -4.46 6.87
C ILE A 67 -9.66 -5.69 6.60
N HIS A 68 -9.57 -6.26 5.41
CA HIS A 68 -10.34 -7.44 5.02
C HIS A 68 -10.12 -8.61 5.99
N HIS A 69 -8.85 -8.91 6.32
CA HIS A 69 -8.50 -9.97 7.25
C HIS A 69 -9.10 -9.73 8.66
N ILE A 70 -8.98 -8.51 9.20
CA ILE A 70 -9.55 -8.19 10.52
C ILE A 70 -11.07 -8.35 10.52
N LEU A 71 -11.77 -7.90 9.46
CA LEU A 71 -13.21 -8.04 9.34
C LEU A 71 -13.62 -9.52 9.29
N ASP A 72 -12.97 -10.32 8.44
CA ASP A 72 -13.20 -11.75 8.29
C ASP A 72 -12.98 -12.50 9.61
N GLN A 73 -11.87 -12.25 10.30
CA GLN A 73 -11.56 -12.87 11.60
C GLN A 73 -12.58 -12.49 12.70
N ASN A 74 -13.32 -11.42 12.52
CA ASN A 74 -14.42 -11.02 13.41
C ASN A 74 -15.82 -11.46 12.91
N GLY A 75 -15.88 -12.33 11.91
CA GLY A 75 -17.12 -12.88 11.36
C GLY A 75 -17.97 -11.88 10.57
N MET A 76 -17.38 -10.76 10.13
CA MET A 76 -18.03 -9.81 9.25
C MET A 76 -17.93 -10.28 7.81
N LEU A 77 -19.05 -10.21 7.07
CA LEU A 77 -19.03 -10.47 5.63
C LEU A 77 -18.20 -9.40 4.95
N THR A 78 -17.28 -9.80 4.09
CA THR A 78 -16.39 -8.85 3.41
C THR A 78 -15.86 -9.41 2.09
N GLN A 79 -15.66 -8.52 1.11
CA GLN A 79 -15.00 -8.83 -0.16
C GLN A 79 -13.87 -7.84 -0.40
N LEU A 80 -12.80 -8.29 -1.06
CA LEU A 80 -11.61 -7.49 -1.41
C LEU A 80 -11.46 -7.42 -2.93
N ALA A 81 -11.35 -6.22 -3.49
CA ALA A 81 -11.27 -6.02 -4.93
C ALA A 81 -10.54 -4.72 -5.33
N GLY A 82 -10.48 -4.47 -6.63
CA GLY A 82 -9.89 -3.29 -7.25
C GLY A 82 -8.52 -3.56 -7.83
N ASN A 83 -7.51 -2.83 -7.39
CA ASN A 83 -6.11 -3.00 -7.85
C ASN A 83 -5.37 -4.14 -7.10
N ILE A 84 -6.08 -4.88 -6.27
CA ILE A 84 -5.64 -6.09 -5.58
C ILE A 84 -6.77 -7.10 -5.58
N GLY A 85 -6.44 -8.39 -5.61
CA GLY A 85 -7.45 -9.44 -5.64
C GLY A 85 -8.13 -9.52 -7.00
N ARG A 86 -9.46 -9.44 -7.02
CA ARG A 86 -10.27 -9.51 -8.24
C ARG A 86 -10.74 -8.13 -8.71
N GLY A 87 -11.16 -8.03 -9.97
CA GLY A 87 -11.78 -6.83 -10.52
C GLY A 87 -13.09 -6.50 -9.81
N VAL A 88 -13.48 -5.23 -9.77
CA VAL A 88 -14.73 -4.82 -9.11
C VAL A 88 -15.98 -5.37 -9.80
N MET A 89 -15.89 -5.67 -11.09
CA MET A 89 -17.00 -6.25 -11.86
C MET A 89 -17.15 -7.78 -11.66
N ASP A 90 -16.17 -8.41 -10.99
CA ASP A 90 -16.17 -9.84 -10.64
C ASP A 90 -16.63 -10.08 -9.19
N LEU A 91 -17.05 -9.02 -8.50
CA LEU A 91 -17.58 -9.14 -7.13
C LEU A 91 -18.95 -9.81 -7.14
N GLU A 92 -19.20 -10.60 -6.12
CA GLU A 92 -20.54 -11.12 -5.85
C GLU A 92 -21.47 -9.95 -5.45
N PRO A 93 -22.79 -10.06 -5.72
CA PRO A 93 -23.76 -9.10 -5.21
C PRO A 93 -23.59 -8.90 -3.70
N ALA A 94 -23.64 -7.64 -3.27
CA ALA A 94 -23.45 -7.31 -1.86
C ALA A 94 -24.59 -7.90 -1.01
N ARG A 95 -24.24 -8.35 0.20
CA ARG A 95 -25.16 -8.92 1.20
C ARG A 95 -25.39 -7.92 2.33
N SER A 96 -26.47 -8.11 3.08
CA SER A 96 -26.80 -7.26 4.24
C SER A 96 -25.64 -7.14 5.22
N GLY A 97 -25.22 -5.90 5.50
CA GLY A 97 -24.12 -5.56 6.40
C GLY A 97 -22.72 -5.93 5.90
N GLU A 98 -22.57 -6.34 4.65
CA GLU A 98 -21.27 -6.68 4.06
C GLU A 98 -20.39 -5.44 3.85
N VAL A 99 -19.09 -5.61 3.98
CA VAL A 99 -18.09 -4.55 3.75
C VAL A 99 -17.26 -4.89 2.53
N ILE A 100 -17.33 -4.05 1.48
CA ILE A 100 -16.50 -4.15 0.29
C ILE A 100 -15.25 -3.30 0.49
N VAL A 101 -14.07 -3.91 0.46
CA VAL A 101 -12.78 -3.23 0.60
C VAL A 101 -12.14 -3.09 -0.78
N LEU A 102 -11.92 -1.86 -1.22
CA LEU A 102 -11.39 -1.53 -2.54
C LEU A 102 -10.00 -0.90 -2.47
N GLU A 103 -9.03 -1.47 -3.18
CA GLU A 103 -7.79 -0.78 -3.48
C GLU A 103 -7.95 0.04 -4.76
N LEU A 104 -7.72 1.35 -4.70
CA LEU A 104 -7.85 2.24 -5.85
C LEU A 104 -6.53 2.93 -6.21
N SER A 105 -6.08 2.74 -7.45
CA SER A 105 -4.95 3.48 -8.03
C SER A 105 -5.37 4.90 -8.43
N SER A 106 -4.38 5.78 -8.66
CA SER A 106 -4.63 7.12 -9.19
C SER A 106 -5.28 7.10 -10.59
N TYR A 107 -4.94 6.12 -11.42
CA TYR A 107 -5.54 5.95 -12.75
C TYR A 107 -7.03 5.62 -12.65
N GLN A 108 -7.40 4.79 -11.69
CA GLN A 108 -8.80 4.43 -11.45
C GLN A 108 -9.59 5.62 -10.90
N THR A 109 -9.06 6.32 -9.90
CA THR A 109 -9.75 7.48 -9.32
C THR A 109 -9.84 8.66 -10.26
N GLU A 110 -8.84 8.88 -11.13
CA GLU A 110 -8.85 9.96 -12.13
C GLU A 110 -9.99 9.81 -13.14
N LEU A 111 -10.24 8.58 -13.62
CA LEU A 111 -11.23 8.27 -14.65
C LEU A 111 -12.63 8.05 -14.12
N ALA A 112 -12.78 7.54 -12.90
CA ALA A 112 -14.09 7.21 -12.33
C ALA A 112 -14.97 8.46 -12.23
N ARG A 113 -16.19 8.38 -12.77
CA ARG A 113 -17.16 9.47 -12.72
C ARG A 113 -17.97 9.52 -11.42
N SER A 114 -18.03 8.42 -10.71
CA SER A 114 -18.66 8.31 -9.39
C SER A 114 -17.69 7.68 -8.42
N LEU A 115 -17.52 8.29 -7.25
CA LEU A 115 -16.67 7.82 -6.16
C LEU A 115 -17.37 8.18 -4.86
N THR A 116 -18.18 7.26 -4.34
CA THR A 116 -19.02 7.48 -3.15
C THR A 116 -18.79 6.38 -2.09
N PRO A 117 -17.55 6.22 -1.58
CA PRO A 117 -17.30 5.25 -0.50
C PRO A 117 -17.87 5.77 0.83
N ASP A 118 -18.28 4.85 1.71
CA ASP A 118 -18.65 5.18 3.09
C ASP A 118 -17.42 5.59 3.91
N ILE A 119 -16.29 4.89 3.70
CA ILE A 119 -15.01 5.21 4.33
C ILE A 119 -13.94 5.32 3.26
N ALA A 120 -13.24 6.44 3.21
CA ALA A 120 -12.10 6.64 2.33
C ALA A 120 -10.80 6.74 3.10
N VAL A 121 -9.75 6.08 2.60
CA VAL A 121 -8.42 6.07 3.20
C VAL A 121 -7.41 6.69 2.23
N PHE A 122 -6.64 7.66 2.71
CA PHE A 122 -5.45 8.19 2.05
C PHE A 122 -4.23 7.80 2.88
N THR A 123 -3.39 6.90 2.35
CA THR A 123 -2.23 6.40 3.11
C THR A 123 -1.09 7.40 3.15
N ASN A 124 -0.59 7.82 1.98
CA ASN A 124 0.52 8.76 1.81
C ASN A 124 0.65 9.18 0.35
N LEU A 125 1.50 10.21 0.09
CA LEU A 125 1.93 10.60 -1.24
C LEU A 125 3.46 10.60 -1.33
N SER A 126 3.98 9.99 -2.37
CA SER A 126 5.36 10.12 -2.82
C SER A 126 5.38 10.15 -4.35
N PRO A 127 6.36 10.82 -5.00
CA PRO A 127 6.43 10.90 -6.45
C PRO A 127 6.36 9.53 -7.12
N ASP A 128 5.37 9.35 -7.98
CA ASP A 128 5.20 8.17 -8.83
C ASP A 128 4.26 8.55 -9.98
N HIS A 129 4.44 7.96 -11.17
CA HIS A 129 3.58 8.17 -12.33
C HIS A 129 3.36 9.65 -12.73
N LEU A 130 4.37 10.51 -12.55
CA LEU A 130 4.23 11.96 -12.73
C LEU A 130 3.96 12.35 -14.19
N ASP A 131 4.52 11.60 -15.14
CA ASP A 131 4.28 11.71 -16.57
C ASP A 131 2.80 11.53 -16.94
N ARG A 132 2.12 10.59 -16.26
CA ARG A 132 0.70 10.25 -16.49
C ARG A 132 -0.30 11.23 -15.89
N HIS A 133 0.15 12.04 -14.92
CA HIS A 133 -0.73 13.00 -14.21
C HIS A 133 -0.32 14.45 -14.40
N GLY A 134 0.68 14.73 -15.27
CA GLY A 134 1.18 16.10 -15.48
C GLY A 134 1.89 16.66 -14.22
N GLY A 135 2.53 15.81 -13.43
CA GLY A 135 3.29 16.15 -12.25
C GLY A 135 2.62 15.77 -10.93
N LEU A 136 3.28 16.12 -9.82
CA LEU A 136 2.86 15.73 -8.45
C LEU A 136 1.47 16.30 -8.10
N GLY A 137 1.19 17.53 -8.52
CA GLY A 137 -0.12 18.17 -8.27
C GLY A 137 -1.28 17.43 -8.91
N GLY A 138 -1.13 16.98 -10.17
CA GLY A 138 -2.13 16.16 -10.86
C GLY A 138 -2.28 14.78 -10.24
N TYR A 139 -1.16 14.16 -9.82
CA TYR A 139 -1.18 12.88 -9.11
C TYR A 139 -1.93 12.97 -7.78
N PHE A 140 -1.70 14.02 -7.00
CA PHE A 140 -2.45 14.30 -5.78
C PHE A 140 -3.94 14.56 -6.08
N ALA A 141 -4.24 15.40 -7.08
CA ALA A 141 -5.60 15.72 -7.47
C ALA A 141 -6.41 14.46 -7.86
N ALA A 142 -5.81 13.54 -8.62
CA ALA A 142 -6.42 12.27 -8.97
C ALA A 142 -6.84 11.45 -7.75
N LYS A 143 -5.97 11.32 -6.74
CA LYS A 143 -6.28 10.60 -5.50
C LYS A 143 -7.28 11.34 -4.61
N ARG A 144 -7.20 12.66 -4.55
CA ARG A 144 -8.10 13.53 -3.78
C ARG A 144 -9.55 13.39 -4.20
N ARG A 145 -9.83 13.01 -5.45
CA ARG A 145 -11.19 12.78 -5.95
C ARG A 145 -12.01 11.81 -5.09
N LEU A 146 -11.36 10.84 -4.45
CA LEU A 146 -12.02 9.90 -3.55
C LEU A 146 -12.68 10.60 -2.34
N PHE A 147 -12.30 11.83 -2.04
CA PHE A 147 -12.77 12.63 -0.90
C PHE A 147 -13.60 13.85 -1.33
N ALA A 148 -13.81 14.02 -2.64
CA ALA A 148 -14.58 15.11 -3.21
C ALA A 148 -16.08 14.75 -3.24
N GLU A 149 -16.80 15.25 -4.16
CA GLU A 149 -18.25 15.16 -4.42
C GLU A 149 -18.98 13.99 -3.71
N GLY A 150 -19.86 14.32 -2.76
CA GLY A 150 -20.59 13.33 -1.97
C GLY A 150 -19.75 12.61 -0.92
N GLY A 151 -18.55 13.03 -0.69
CA GLY A 151 -17.46 12.48 0.12
C GLY A 151 -17.81 11.45 1.19
N PRO A 152 -16.83 10.73 1.71
CA PRO A 152 -17.08 9.64 2.65
C PRO A 152 -17.66 10.15 3.98
N ASP A 153 -18.45 9.30 4.66
CA ASP A 153 -18.89 9.55 6.04
C ASP A 153 -17.68 9.67 6.98
N ARG A 154 -16.64 8.91 6.67
CA ARG A 154 -15.36 8.92 7.42
C ARG A 154 -14.17 8.96 6.46
N ALA A 155 -13.26 9.88 6.71
CA ALA A 155 -11.98 9.99 6.01
C ALA A 155 -10.84 9.60 6.95
N VAL A 156 -10.05 8.58 6.59
CA VAL A 156 -8.84 8.15 7.31
C VAL A 156 -7.63 8.67 6.56
N ILE A 157 -6.90 9.62 7.15
CA ILE A 157 -5.84 10.34 6.44
C ILE A 157 -4.49 10.14 7.12
N GLY A 158 -3.54 9.57 6.39
CA GLY A 158 -2.12 9.54 6.76
C GLY A 158 -1.54 10.95 6.67
N ILE A 159 -0.96 11.47 7.77
CA ILE A 159 -0.50 12.86 7.85
C ILE A 159 1.03 12.97 8.00
N ASP A 160 1.75 11.95 7.63
CA ASP A 160 3.21 11.95 7.73
C ASP A 160 3.87 12.79 6.62
N ASP A 161 3.23 12.94 5.45
CA ASP A 161 3.62 13.85 4.37
C ASP A 161 2.85 15.18 4.37
N ALA A 162 3.25 16.11 3.48
CA ALA A 162 2.65 17.43 3.39
C ALA A 162 1.24 17.39 2.80
N GLU A 163 1.05 16.55 1.79
CA GLU A 163 -0.20 16.40 1.05
C GLU A 163 -1.28 15.77 1.92
N GLY A 164 -0.93 14.78 2.74
CA GLY A 164 -1.86 14.20 3.71
C GLY A 164 -2.28 15.22 4.77
N ARG A 165 -1.35 16.04 5.27
CA ARG A 165 -1.70 17.15 6.20
C ARG A 165 -2.61 18.17 5.55
N LEU A 166 -2.34 18.55 4.28
CA LEU A 166 -3.18 19.47 3.53
C LEU A 166 -4.59 18.90 3.34
N LEU A 167 -4.69 17.64 2.92
CA LEU A 167 -5.98 16.97 2.72
C LEU A 167 -6.77 16.90 4.03
N ALA A 168 -6.14 16.50 5.13
CA ALA A 168 -6.79 16.44 6.44
C ALA A 168 -7.30 17.82 6.89
N ALA A 169 -6.52 18.88 6.68
CA ALA A 169 -6.92 20.24 7.02
C ALA A 169 -8.12 20.71 6.18
N GLN A 170 -8.13 20.44 4.87
CA GLN A 170 -9.22 20.78 3.96
C GLN A 170 -10.52 20.05 4.34
N LEU A 171 -10.43 18.76 4.66
CA LEU A 171 -11.60 17.93 4.99
C LEU A 171 -12.21 18.28 6.36
N LYS A 172 -11.42 18.81 7.28
CA LYS A 172 -11.91 19.27 8.60
C LYS A 172 -12.70 20.57 8.52
N GLN A 173 -12.55 21.37 7.46
CA GLN A 173 -13.30 22.61 7.30
C GLN A 173 -14.79 22.32 7.21
N GLY A 174 -15.57 22.79 8.20
CA GLY A 174 -17.04 22.64 8.22
C GLY A 174 -17.55 21.22 8.55
N ARG A 175 -16.69 20.32 9.02
CA ARG A 175 -17.06 18.96 9.43
C ARG A 175 -16.83 18.72 10.92
N ASP A 176 -17.55 17.75 11.49
CA ASP A 176 -17.31 17.22 12.83
C ASP A 176 -15.89 16.63 12.92
N ASP A 177 -15.24 16.80 14.05
CA ASP A 177 -13.88 16.28 14.32
C ASP A 177 -13.78 14.76 14.15
N ASP A 178 -14.85 14.02 14.42
CA ASP A 178 -14.91 12.56 14.27
C ASP A 178 -15.05 12.11 12.81
N SER A 179 -15.35 12.99 11.86
CA SER A 179 -15.46 12.64 10.42
C SER A 179 -14.09 12.44 9.76
N VAL A 180 -13.03 13.01 10.35
CA VAL A 180 -11.65 12.90 9.83
C VAL A 180 -10.74 12.30 10.89
N LEU A 181 -10.36 11.04 10.66
CA LEU A 181 -9.40 10.30 11.49
C LEU A 181 -7.99 10.54 10.97
N GLN A 182 -7.13 11.10 11.79
CA GLN A 182 -5.74 11.32 11.44
C GLN A 182 -4.87 10.14 11.85
N VAL A 183 -3.99 9.71 10.95
CA VAL A 183 -3.09 8.58 11.16
C VAL A 183 -1.63 9.00 10.98
N SER A 184 -0.74 8.56 11.87
CA SER A 184 0.70 8.79 11.77
C SER A 184 1.51 7.61 12.31
N ALA A 185 2.67 7.34 11.71
CA ALA A 185 3.69 6.45 12.27
C ALA A 185 5.02 7.18 12.56
N CYS A 186 5.09 8.48 12.25
CA CYS A 186 6.28 9.30 12.45
C CYS A 186 6.22 10.15 13.72
N ARG A 187 5.02 10.43 14.23
CA ARG A 187 4.84 11.34 15.37
C ARG A 187 3.68 10.95 16.28
N LYS A 188 3.81 11.32 17.55
CA LYS A 188 2.69 11.30 18.48
C LYS A 188 1.72 12.43 18.12
N LEU A 189 0.42 12.10 18.01
CA LEU A 189 -0.63 13.07 17.72
C LEU A 189 -1.30 13.53 19.02
N THR A 190 -1.70 14.80 19.03
CA THR A 190 -2.40 15.43 20.17
C THR A 190 -3.51 16.33 19.63
N GLY A 191 -4.60 16.50 20.38
CA GLY A 191 -5.73 17.36 20.00
C GLY A 191 -7.08 16.75 20.35
N PRO A 192 -8.19 17.45 20.04
CA PRO A 192 -9.55 17.00 20.37
C PRO A 192 -10.09 15.93 19.41
N GLY A 193 -9.57 15.83 18.18
CA GLY A 193 -10.09 14.95 17.14
C GLY A 193 -9.84 13.46 17.41
N TRP A 194 -10.28 12.64 16.47
CA TRP A 194 -10.01 11.20 16.47
C TRP A 194 -8.69 10.91 15.77
N MET A 195 -7.76 10.30 16.50
CA MET A 195 -6.39 10.08 16.05
C MET A 195 -5.93 8.68 16.38
N VAL A 196 -5.20 8.07 15.44
CA VAL A 196 -4.53 6.78 15.62
C VAL A 196 -3.07 6.94 15.18
N PHE A 197 -2.13 6.64 16.05
CA PHE A 197 -0.72 6.77 15.69
C PHE A 197 0.14 5.64 16.27
N ALA A 198 1.23 5.33 15.58
CA ALA A 198 2.26 4.47 16.10
C ALA A 198 3.46 5.31 16.56
N HIS A 199 3.89 5.10 17.79
CA HIS A 199 5.10 5.73 18.33
C HIS A 199 5.93 4.71 19.08
N LYS A 200 7.22 4.59 18.70
CA LYS A 200 8.15 3.58 19.27
C LYS A 200 7.61 2.13 19.21
N GLY A 201 6.84 1.83 18.14
CA GLY A 201 6.25 0.51 17.94
C GLY A 201 4.93 0.26 18.66
N PHE A 202 4.40 1.22 19.42
CA PHE A 202 3.07 1.11 20.05
C PHE A 202 2.03 1.87 19.24
N LEU A 203 0.97 1.19 18.82
CA LEU A 203 -0.23 1.84 18.31
C LEU A 203 -1.03 2.43 19.48
N SER A 204 -1.52 3.65 19.29
CA SER A 204 -2.37 4.33 20.26
C SER A 204 -3.55 5.00 19.56
N GLU A 205 -4.75 4.81 20.11
CA GLU A 205 -5.97 5.53 19.71
C GLU A 205 -6.25 6.64 20.74
N TYR A 206 -6.46 7.85 20.22
CA TYR A 206 -6.93 8.99 21.01
C TYR A 206 -8.21 9.54 20.40
N ARG A 207 -9.19 9.86 21.24
CA ARG A 207 -10.45 10.48 20.85
C ARG A 207 -10.86 11.51 21.90
N LYS A 208 -11.21 12.72 21.47
CA LYS A 208 -11.57 13.85 22.37
C LYS A 208 -10.51 14.10 23.45
N GLY A 209 -9.23 14.04 23.06
CA GLY A 209 -8.08 14.26 23.93
C GLY A 209 -7.76 13.13 24.92
N ARG A 210 -8.49 12.01 24.90
CA ARG A 210 -8.28 10.86 25.81
C ARG A 210 -7.77 9.64 25.05
N GLN A 211 -6.85 8.91 25.67
CA GLN A 211 -6.41 7.62 25.16
C GLN A 211 -7.53 6.59 25.33
N VAL A 212 -7.90 5.93 24.23
CA VAL A 212 -8.95 4.90 24.16
C VAL A 212 -8.34 3.51 24.20
N ALA A 213 -7.22 3.32 23.49
CA ALA A 213 -6.51 2.04 23.42
C ALA A 213 -5.02 2.24 23.14
N ALA A 214 -4.22 1.24 23.50
CA ALA A 214 -2.82 1.10 23.08
C ALA A 214 -2.41 -0.37 23.10
N PHE A 215 -1.62 -0.80 22.09
CA PHE A 215 -1.01 -2.13 22.04
C PHE A 215 0.30 -2.14 21.24
N ASP A 216 1.09 -3.20 21.39
CA ASP A 216 2.45 -3.30 20.84
C ASP A 216 2.44 -3.91 19.42
N LEU A 217 2.79 -3.11 18.40
CA LEU A 217 2.91 -3.55 17.02
C LEU A 217 4.18 -4.37 16.73
N ARG A 218 5.19 -4.29 17.59
CA ARG A 218 6.47 -4.98 17.37
C ARG A 218 6.33 -6.51 17.46
N GLN A 219 5.25 -6.98 18.06
CA GLN A 219 4.91 -8.41 18.15
C GLN A 219 4.30 -8.98 16.85
N HIS A 220 3.96 -8.11 15.89
CA HIS A 220 3.34 -8.51 14.63
C HIS A 220 4.40 -8.66 13.53
N ALA A 221 4.97 -9.86 13.38
CA ALA A 221 6.07 -10.15 12.45
C ALA A 221 5.75 -9.83 10.98
N ALA A 222 4.47 -9.88 10.59
CA ALA A 222 4.01 -9.56 9.24
C ALA A 222 3.89 -8.04 8.96
N LEU A 223 4.12 -7.18 9.96
CA LEU A 223 3.98 -5.72 9.85
C LEU A 223 5.28 -4.99 10.27
N PRO A 224 6.45 -5.35 9.74
CA PRO A 224 7.73 -4.77 10.14
C PRO A 224 7.87 -3.33 9.63
N GLY A 225 8.51 -2.48 10.46
CA GLY A 225 8.90 -1.11 10.08
C GLY A 225 7.79 -0.07 10.17
N ALA A 226 8.19 1.20 10.20
CA ALA A 226 7.28 2.33 10.40
C ALA A 226 6.19 2.44 9.34
N HIS A 227 6.50 2.10 8.08
CA HIS A 227 5.52 2.14 6.99
C HIS A 227 4.38 1.12 7.19
N ASN A 228 4.67 -0.08 7.71
CA ASN A 228 3.64 -1.05 8.06
C ASN A 228 2.90 -0.67 9.34
N HIS A 229 3.56 0.02 10.27
CA HIS A 229 2.86 0.63 11.41
C HIS A 229 1.86 1.70 10.97
N GLN A 230 2.15 2.49 9.91
CA GLN A 230 1.18 3.42 9.32
C GLN A 230 -0.01 2.66 8.70
N ASN A 231 0.25 1.57 7.95
CA ASN A 231 -0.79 0.71 7.39
C ASN A 231 -1.67 0.08 8.49
N ALA A 232 -1.05 -0.39 9.59
CA ALA A 232 -1.76 -0.91 10.75
C ALA A 232 -2.64 0.14 11.42
N CYS A 233 -2.14 1.38 11.60
CA CYS A 233 -2.92 2.48 12.14
C CYS A 233 -4.11 2.82 11.23
N ALA A 234 -3.93 2.83 9.91
CA ALA A 234 -5.01 3.09 8.96
C ALA A 234 -6.08 1.97 9.01
N ALA A 235 -5.67 0.70 8.98
CA ALA A 235 -6.58 -0.44 9.08
C ALA A 235 -7.32 -0.44 10.42
N TYR A 236 -6.62 -0.18 11.52
CA TYR A 236 -7.23 -0.01 12.84
C TYR A 236 -8.31 1.08 12.82
N ALA A 237 -8.00 2.26 12.30
CA ALA A 237 -8.92 3.39 12.23
C ALA A 237 -10.20 3.05 11.43
N VAL A 238 -10.06 2.35 10.29
CA VAL A 238 -11.20 1.86 9.49
C VAL A 238 -12.05 0.88 10.30
N CYS A 239 -11.45 -0.15 10.89
CA CYS A 239 -12.17 -1.15 11.66
C CYS A 239 -12.88 -0.54 12.88
N ARG A 240 -12.27 0.47 13.52
CA ARG A 240 -12.91 1.27 14.58
C ARG A 240 -14.11 2.07 14.07
N ALA A 241 -13.99 2.68 12.89
CA ALA A 241 -15.10 3.40 12.24
C ALA A 241 -16.25 2.47 11.85
N LEU A 242 -15.97 1.19 11.57
CA LEU A 242 -16.95 0.13 11.33
C LEU A 242 -17.54 -0.45 12.63
N GLY A 243 -17.07 -0.01 13.81
CA GLY A 243 -17.64 -0.39 15.11
C GLY A 243 -16.94 -1.53 15.85
N LEU A 244 -15.83 -2.08 15.34
CA LEU A 244 -15.10 -3.13 16.03
C LEU A 244 -14.44 -2.59 17.31
N SER A 245 -14.35 -3.44 18.35
CA SER A 245 -13.64 -3.09 19.58
C SER A 245 -12.12 -3.09 19.37
N PRO A 246 -11.34 -2.30 20.13
CA PRO A 246 -9.89 -2.33 20.06
C PRO A 246 -9.30 -3.73 20.22
N LYS A 247 -9.81 -4.51 21.16
CA LYS A 247 -9.34 -5.89 21.43
C LYS A 247 -9.57 -6.83 20.23
N ASN A 248 -10.73 -6.75 19.60
CA ASN A 248 -11.04 -7.58 18.42
C ASN A 248 -10.11 -7.25 17.24
N ILE A 249 -9.80 -5.95 17.06
CA ILE A 249 -8.87 -5.52 16.00
C ILE A 249 -7.45 -6.00 16.30
N GLU A 250 -6.97 -5.87 17.52
CA GLU A 250 -5.65 -6.36 17.95
C GLU A 250 -5.52 -7.87 17.70
N THR A 251 -6.53 -8.66 18.08
CA THR A 251 -6.57 -10.11 17.84
C THR A 251 -6.53 -10.44 16.35
N GLY A 252 -7.33 -9.74 15.52
CA GLY A 252 -7.30 -9.92 14.07
C GLY A 252 -5.97 -9.52 13.44
N MET A 253 -5.32 -8.46 13.92
CA MET A 253 -3.97 -8.09 13.46
C MET A 253 -2.92 -9.17 13.81
N ALA A 254 -3.03 -9.81 14.97
CA ALA A 254 -2.07 -10.81 15.42
C ALA A 254 -2.05 -12.06 14.52
N SER A 255 -3.17 -12.39 13.89
CA SER A 255 -3.29 -13.53 12.97
C SER A 255 -2.96 -13.19 11.51
N PHE A 256 -2.67 -11.92 11.19
CA PHE A 256 -2.37 -11.50 9.83
C PHE A 256 -1.00 -12.01 9.38
N ALA A 257 -0.97 -12.85 8.35
CA ALA A 257 0.27 -13.44 7.82
C ALA A 257 1.04 -12.51 6.86
N GLY A 258 0.50 -11.33 6.54
CA GLY A 258 1.06 -10.45 5.52
C GLY A 258 0.53 -10.76 4.12
N LEU A 259 1.05 -10.04 3.15
CA LEU A 259 0.81 -10.31 1.73
C LEU A 259 2.04 -10.97 1.11
N PRO A 260 1.86 -11.92 0.19
CA PRO A 260 2.96 -12.43 -0.62
C PRO A 260 3.76 -11.29 -1.26
N HIS A 261 5.06 -11.43 -1.31
CA HIS A 261 5.99 -10.49 -1.93
C HIS A 261 5.99 -9.06 -1.35
N ARG A 262 5.51 -8.88 -0.10
CA ARG A 262 5.50 -7.59 0.62
C ARG A 262 6.04 -7.78 2.03
N SER A 263 7.33 -7.52 2.20
CA SER A 263 8.06 -7.78 3.46
C SER A 263 7.75 -9.17 4.04
N GLN A 264 7.46 -10.13 3.18
CA GLN A 264 7.06 -11.49 3.53
C GLN A 264 8.25 -12.25 4.11
N LEU A 265 8.15 -12.70 5.35
CA LEU A 265 9.11 -13.64 5.90
C LEU A 265 8.91 -15.01 5.20
N VAL A 266 9.90 -15.44 4.42
CA VAL A 266 9.88 -16.71 3.67
C VAL A 266 10.39 -17.85 4.54
N ALA A 267 11.54 -17.65 5.18
CA ALA A 267 12.17 -18.64 6.04
C ALA A 267 13.11 -17.97 7.05
N GLU A 268 13.44 -18.73 8.09
CA GLU A 268 14.59 -18.45 8.97
C GLU A 268 15.50 -19.69 8.98
N ILE A 269 16.72 -19.54 8.44
CA ILE A 269 17.70 -20.60 8.31
C ILE A 269 18.96 -20.18 9.08
N ASN A 270 19.41 -20.97 10.05
CA ASN A 270 20.58 -20.67 10.88
C ASN A 270 20.55 -19.26 11.51
N GLN A 271 19.38 -18.81 11.99
CA GLN A 271 19.13 -17.48 12.55
C GLN A 271 19.31 -16.35 11.52
N VAL A 272 19.27 -16.64 10.23
CA VAL A 272 19.22 -15.68 9.13
C VAL A 272 17.79 -15.66 8.59
N ARG A 273 17.18 -14.47 8.56
CA ARG A 273 15.82 -14.30 8.03
C ARG A 273 15.86 -14.00 6.53
N PHE A 274 15.06 -14.70 5.74
CA PHE A 274 14.87 -14.46 4.31
C PHE A 274 13.54 -13.75 4.11
N VAL A 275 13.59 -12.52 3.59
CA VAL A 275 12.44 -11.63 3.46
C VAL A 275 12.22 -11.27 2.00
N ASN A 276 11.03 -11.52 1.49
CA ASN A 276 10.60 -11.24 0.13
C ASN A 276 9.78 -9.94 0.08
N ASP A 277 10.35 -8.91 -0.50
CA ASP A 277 9.67 -7.67 -0.84
C ASP A 277 9.82 -7.36 -2.35
N SER A 278 9.56 -8.37 -3.19
CA SER A 278 9.65 -8.24 -4.65
C SER A 278 8.77 -7.13 -5.22
N LYS A 279 7.71 -6.74 -4.49
CA LYS A 279 6.83 -5.60 -4.82
C LYS A 279 7.51 -4.24 -4.67
N ALA A 280 8.67 -4.14 -4.02
CA ALA A 280 9.45 -2.91 -3.95
C ALA A 280 10.10 -2.56 -5.31
N THR A 281 9.26 -2.30 -6.31
CA THR A 281 9.63 -2.08 -7.73
C THR A 281 10.07 -0.64 -8.02
N ASN A 282 10.23 0.19 -7.01
CA ASN A 282 10.77 1.56 -7.12
C ASN A 282 11.65 1.89 -5.91
N VAL A 283 12.47 2.92 -6.08
CA VAL A 283 13.47 3.37 -5.09
C VAL A 283 12.84 3.71 -3.73
N GLU A 284 11.71 4.40 -3.72
CA GLU A 284 11.04 4.82 -2.48
C GLU A 284 10.50 3.62 -1.67
N SER A 285 9.97 2.60 -2.36
CA SER A 285 9.53 1.36 -1.72
C SER A 285 10.71 0.56 -1.16
N ALA A 286 11.79 0.43 -1.93
CA ALA A 286 13.01 -0.24 -1.48
C ALA A 286 13.64 0.49 -0.28
N LYS A 287 13.66 1.82 -0.29
CA LYS A 287 14.12 2.63 0.86
C LYS A 287 13.35 2.28 2.14
N LYS A 288 12.02 2.18 2.06
CA LYS A 288 11.18 1.80 3.20
C LYS A 288 11.47 0.39 3.69
N ALA A 289 11.70 -0.55 2.77
CA ALA A 289 12.08 -1.92 3.10
C ALA A 289 13.46 -1.96 3.81
N LEU A 290 14.46 -1.24 3.29
CA LEU A 290 15.78 -1.15 3.91
C LEU A 290 15.73 -0.53 5.31
N MET A 291 14.88 0.48 5.53
CA MET A 291 14.70 1.11 6.85
C MET A 291 13.96 0.23 7.87
N ALA A 292 13.33 -0.85 7.43
CA ALA A 292 12.58 -1.75 8.32
C ALA A 292 13.46 -2.79 9.03
N PHE A 293 14.68 -3.02 8.53
CA PHE A 293 15.58 -4.05 9.02
C PHE A 293 17.00 -3.51 9.32
N SER A 294 17.78 -4.30 9.98
CA SER A 294 19.23 -4.08 10.22
C SER A 294 20.04 -5.28 9.73
N ASN A 295 21.35 -5.10 9.54
CA ASN A 295 22.28 -6.17 9.08
C ASN A 295 21.79 -6.82 7.77
N ILE A 296 21.50 -6.01 6.75
CA ILE A 296 20.84 -6.45 5.53
C ILE A 296 21.86 -6.99 4.52
N ARG A 297 21.58 -8.20 3.99
CA ARG A 297 22.11 -8.74 2.73
C ARG A 297 21.07 -8.46 1.66
N TRP A 298 21.29 -7.43 0.87
CA TRP A 298 20.29 -6.83 0.01
C TRP A 298 20.34 -7.40 -1.41
N ILE A 299 19.28 -8.10 -1.86
CA ILE A 299 19.13 -8.51 -3.26
C ILE A 299 18.34 -7.41 -3.99
N CYS A 300 18.94 -6.81 -5.03
CA CYS A 300 18.38 -5.67 -5.76
C CYS A 300 18.72 -5.73 -7.25
N GLY A 301 18.06 -4.85 -8.04
CA GLY A 301 18.26 -4.75 -9.48
C GLY A 301 17.05 -5.24 -10.29
N GLY A 302 17.17 -5.12 -11.61
CA GLY A 302 16.12 -5.31 -12.61
C GLY A 302 16.09 -4.16 -13.60
N ALA A 303 14.99 -3.98 -14.34
CA ALA A 303 14.80 -2.85 -15.24
C ALA A 303 14.68 -1.54 -14.46
N GLU A 304 15.64 -0.64 -14.69
CA GLU A 304 15.74 0.66 -14.00
C GLU A 304 14.54 1.55 -14.36
N LYS A 305 14.08 2.34 -13.39
CA LYS A 305 13.11 3.42 -13.59
C LYS A 305 13.83 4.77 -13.53
N GLU A 306 13.27 5.78 -14.19
CA GLU A 306 13.78 7.15 -14.14
C GLU A 306 13.96 7.64 -12.70
N GLY A 307 15.07 8.34 -12.40
CA GLY A 307 15.32 9.01 -11.13
C GLY A 307 16.54 8.55 -10.33
N GLY A 308 17.27 7.51 -10.79
CA GLY A 308 18.50 7.03 -10.13
C GLY A 308 18.31 6.51 -8.71
N LEU A 309 19.41 6.14 -8.04
CA LEU A 309 19.40 5.51 -6.69
C LEU A 309 19.82 6.47 -5.55
N ASP A 310 20.02 7.76 -5.80
CA ASP A 310 20.53 8.73 -4.81
C ASP A 310 19.68 8.79 -3.52
N ALA A 311 18.37 8.58 -3.64
CA ALA A 311 17.46 8.59 -2.48
C ALA A 311 17.72 7.44 -1.49
N LEU A 312 18.53 6.43 -1.85
CA LEU A 312 18.87 5.29 -0.99
C LEU A 312 20.06 5.54 -0.06
N GLN A 313 20.85 6.61 -0.25
CA GLN A 313 22.08 6.86 0.50
C GLN A 313 21.90 6.76 2.01
N GLY A 314 20.83 7.38 2.57
CA GLY A 314 20.55 7.34 4.01
C GLY A 314 20.09 5.97 4.52
N ALA A 315 19.40 5.18 3.68
CA ALA A 315 18.90 3.85 4.04
C ALA A 315 19.96 2.74 3.90
N ALA A 316 20.99 2.98 3.07
CA ALA A 316 22.04 1.99 2.81
C ALA A 316 22.96 1.72 4.02
N SER A 317 22.92 2.54 5.07
CA SER A 317 23.71 2.33 6.29
C SER A 317 23.44 1.02 7.01
N ALA A 318 22.23 0.44 6.82
CA ALA A 318 21.85 -0.87 7.35
C ALA A 318 22.32 -2.04 6.45
N VAL A 319 22.79 -1.76 5.23
CA VAL A 319 23.18 -2.76 4.23
C VAL A 319 24.64 -3.16 4.43
N ARG A 320 24.88 -4.43 4.71
CA ARG A 320 26.24 -4.99 4.76
C ARG A 320 26.83 -5.20 3.37
N LYS A 321 26.00 -5.71 2.45
CA LYS A 321 26.39 -5.95 1.04
C LYS A 321 25.13 -6.10 0.18
N ALA A 322 25.18 -5.57 -1.04
CA ALA A 322 24.16 -5.76 -2.07
C ALA A 322 24.57 -6.88 -3.05
N TYR A 323 23.58 -7.65 -3.50
CA TYR A 323 23.69 -8.72 -4.50
C TYR A 323 22.82 -8.33 -5.68
N VAL A 324 23.44 -7.95 -6.79
CA VAL A 324 22.73 -7.26 -7.88
C VAL A 324 22.35 -8.25 -8.97
N ILE A 325 21.05 -8.27 -9.29
CA ILE A 325 20.45 -9.10 -10.33
C ILE A 325 19.95 -8.24 -11.49
N GLY A 326 19.65 -8.87 -12.62
CA GLY A 326 19.04 -8.21 -13.78
C GLY A 326 19.99 -8.08 -14.97
N ALA A 327 19.41 -7.82 -16.13
CA ALA A 327 20.14 -7.68 -17.39
C ALA A 327 21.17 -6.51 -17.38
N GLU A 328 20.87 -5.45 -16.61
CA GLU A 328 21.70 -4.27 -16.50
C GLU A 328 22.38 -4.16 -15.12
N ALA A 329 22.68 -5.30 -14.49
CA ALA A 329 23.20 -5.37 -13.13
C ALA A 329 24.47 -4.51 -12.91
N ALA A 330 25.37 -4.41 -13.91
CA ALA A 330 26.59 -3.60 -13.81
C ALA A 330 26.29 -2.09 -13.72
N ALA A 331 25.36 -1.59 -14.55
CA ALA A 331 24.96 -0.18 -14.54
C ALA A 331 24.21 0.19 -13.25
N PHE A 332 23.36 -0.72 -12.77
CA PHE A 332 22.66 -0.55 -11.50
C PHE A 332 23.63 -0.55 -10.31
N ALA A 333 24.59 -1.48 -10.29
CA ALA A 333 25.58 -1.61 -9.23
C ALA A 333 26.47 -0.37 -9.09
N ALA A 334 26.83 0.29 -10.20
CA ALA A 334 27.66 1.48 -10.21
C ALA A 334 27.04 2.69 -9.46
N GLN A 335 25.70 2.68 -9.24
CA GLN A 335 24.97 3.73 -8.53
C GLN A 335 24.76 3.42 -7.04
N LEU A 336 25.16 2.21 -6.58
CA LEU A 336 24.88 1.79 -5.21
C LEU A 336 25.80 2.47 -4.20
N PRO A 337 25.25 2.99 -3.08
CA PRO A 337 26.04 3.63 -2.03
C PRO A 337 26.58 2.62 -0.99
N CYS A 338 26.70 1.34 -1.32
CA CYS A 338 27.17 0.28 -0.42
C CYS A 338 28.01 -0.76 -1.18
N PRO A 339 28.79 -1.62 -0.49
CA PRO A 339 29.49 -2.73 -1.12
C PRO A 339 28.53 -3.64 -1.89
N PHE A 340 28.95 -4.13 -3.05
CA PHE A 340 28.08 -4.97 -3.89
C PHE A 340 28.83 -6.16 -4.52
N GLU A 341 28.04 -7.10 -5.02
CA GLU A 341 28.45 -8.21 -5.88
C GLU A 341 27.45 -8.35 -7.02
N ILE A 342 27.95 -8.48 -8.25
CA ILE A 342 27.11 -8.69 -9.42
C ILE A 342 26.83 -10.19 -9.53
N CYS A 343 25.55 -10.57 -9.41
CA CYS A 343 25.10 -11.95 -9.43
C CYS A 343 24.30 -12.31 -10.70
N GLU A 344 23.77 -11.29 -11.38
CA GLU A 344 22.94 -11.39 -12.59
C GLU A 344 21.61 -12.15 -12.40
N THR A 345 21.62 -13.30 -11.73
CA THR A 345 20.41 -14.14 -11.53
C THR A 345 20.05 -14.33 -10.06
N MET A 346 18.79 -14.71 -9.79
CA MET A 346 18.27 -14.87 -8.43
C MET A 346 18.95 -16.02 -7.67
N ASP A 347 19.18 -17.15 -8.33
CA ASP A 347 19.80 -18.32 -7.70
C ASP A 347 21.23 -18.03 -7.22
N VAL A 348 22.03 -17.31 -8.06
CA VAL A 348 23.38 -16.87 -7.68
C VAL A 348 23.32 -15.90 -6.52
N ALA A 349 22.42 -14.91 -6.56
CA ALA A 349 22.28 -13.91 -5.51
C ALA A 349 21.88 -14.51 -4.15
N VAL A 350 20.90 -15.44 -4.14
CA VAL A 350 20.45 -16.11 -2.91
C VAL A 350 21.56 -16.98 -2.30
N LYS A 351 22.27 -17.77 -3.14
CA LYS A 351 23.40 -18.59 -2.69
C LYS A 351 24.55 -17.74 -2.14
N ALA A 352 24.92 -16.66 -2.84
CA ALA A 352 26.00 -15.76 -2.41
C ALA A 352 25.63 -15.02 -1.12
N ALA A 353 24.40 -14.54 -1.00
CA ALA A 353 23.91 -13.89 0.20
C ALA A 353 23.90 -14.85 1.40
N ASN A 354 23.41 -16.09 1.22
CA ASN A 354 23.39 -17.11 2.26
C ASN A 354 24.80 -17.50 2.71
N ALA A 355 25.71 -17.73 1.78
CA ALA A 355 27.08 -18.14 2.10
C ALA A 355 27.86 -17.08 2.92
N GLN A 356 27.49 -15.83 2.83
CA GLN A 356 28.14 -14.72 3.54
C GLN A 356 27.33 -14.22 4.75
N ALA A 357 26.12 -14.74 4.94
CA ALA A 357 25.25 -14.33 6.05
C ALA A 357 25.75 -14.85 7.40
N GLN A 358 25.48 -14.06 8.43
CA GLN A 358 25.78 -14.39 9.82
C GLN A 358 24.47 -14.46 10.64
N PRO A 359 24.44 -15.20 11.75
CA PRO A 359 23.28 -15.19 12.64
C PRO A 359 22.84 -13.76 12.99
N GLY A 360 21.54 -13.47 12.81
CA GLY A 360 20.95 -12.15 12.99
C GLY A 360 20.93 -11.26 11.73
N ASP A 361 21.51 -11.71 10.60
CA ASP A 361 21.38 -11.02 9.31
C ASP A 361 19.98 -11.23 8.70
N VAL A 362 19.62 -10.33 7.78
CA VAL A 362 18.40 -10.42 6.97
C VAL A 362 18.79 -10.44 5.49
N VAL A 363 18.51 -11.53 4.79
CA VAL A 363 18.56 -11.59 3.33
C VAL A 363 17.26 -11.02 2.80
N LEU A 364 17.32 -9.80 2.24
CA LEU A 364 16.15 -9.03 1.82
C LEU A 364 16.13 -8.87 0.30
N LEU A 365 15.11 -9.42 -0.35
CA LEU A 365 14.77 -9.07 -1.72
C LEU A 365 13.94 -7.78 -1.71
N ALA A 366 14.51 -6.66 -2.12
CA ALA A 366 13.83 -5.37 -2.29
C ALA A 366 14.42 -4.67 -3.53
N PRO A 367 13.94 -5.00 -4.73
CA PRO A 367 14.66 -4.78 -5.98
C PRO A 367 14.97 -3.34 -6.34
N ALA A 368 14.19 -2.35 -5.89
CA ALA A 368 14.24 -0.94 -6.32
C ALA A 368 13.99 -0.73 -7.82
N ALA A 369 13.69 -1.79 -8.59
CA ALA A 369 13.53 -1.81 -10.03
C ALA A 369 12.37 -2.70 -10.45
N ALA A 370 11.84 -2.48 -11.67
CA ALA A 370 10.85 -3.36 -12.27
C ALA A 370 11.47 -4.74 -12.59
N SER A 371 10.62 -5.74 -12.82
CA SER A 371 11.07 -7.14 -13.03
C SER A 371 11.12 -7.56 -14.49
N PHE A 372 10.68 -6.70 -15.42
CA PHE A 372 10.36 -7.06 -16.80
C PHE A 372 11.58 -7.38 -17.70
N ASP A 373 12.79 -7.22 -17.18
CA ASP A 373 14.03 -7.64 -17.83
C ASP A 373 14.27 -9.16 -17.76
N GLN A 374 13.82 -9.81 -16.67
CA GLN A 374 14.03 -11.26 -16.45
C GLN A 374 12.74 -12.02 -16.14
N TYR A 375 11.66 -11.34 -15.73
CA TYR A 375 10.40 -11.94 -15.26
C TYR A 375 9.19 -11.26 -15.90
N GLN A 376 8.08 -11.99 -16.02
CA GLN A 376 6.83 -11.43 -16.55
C GLN A 376 6.15 -10.49 -15.54
N SER A 377 6.42 -10.66 -14.23
CA SER A 377 5.85 -9.83 -13.18
C SER A 377 6.72 -9.85 -11.92
N PHE A 378 6.44 -8.96 -10.98
CA PHE A 378 7.11 -8.97 -9.68
C PHE A 378 6.72 -10.20 -8.84
N GLU A 379 5.54 -10.75 -9.04
CA GLU A 379 5.09 -11.99 -8.41
C GLU A 379 6.02 -13.14 -8.81
N GLN A 380 6.25 -13.34 -10.11
CA GLN A 380 7.13 -14.37 -10.62
C GLN A 380 8.57 -14.23 -10.08
N ARG A 381 9.10 -13.00 -10.00
CA ARG A 381 10.39 -12.73 -9.35
C ARG A 381 10.38 -13.12 -7.87
N GLY A 382 9.31 -12.81 -7.17
CA GLY A 382 9.14 -13.16 -5.76
C GLY A 382 8.97 -14.66 -5.53
N GLU A 383 8.29 -15.37 -6.43
CA GLU A 383 8.15 -16.84 -6.41
C GLU A 383 9.49 -17.52 -6.63
N ASP A 384 10.30 -17.03 -7.58
CA ASP A 384 11.65 -17.54 -7.81
C ASP A 384 12.51 -17.36 -6.55
N PHE A 385 12.48 -16.18 -5.89
CA PHE A 385 13.17 -16.00 -4.61
C PHE A 385 12.76 -17.06 -3.56
N VAL A 386 11.44 -17.30 -3.43
CA VAL A 386 10.93 -18.32 -2.49
C VAL A 386 11.45 -19.71 -2.85
N ALA A 387 11.45 -20.07 -4.14
CA ALA A 387 11.96 -21.35 -4.62
C ALA A 387 13.47 -21.52 -4.34
N GLN A 388 14.27 -20.47 -4.59
CA GLN A 388 15.71 -20.50 -4.33
C GLN A 388 16.02 -20.58 -2.83
N VAL A 389 15.25 -19.92 -1.97
CA VAL A 389 15.40 -20.05 -0.51
C VAL A 389 15.02 -21.45 -0.02
N ALA A 390 13.99 -22.06 -0.59
CA ALA A 390 13.58 -23.42 -0.24
C ALA A 390 14.60 -24.48 -0.68
N ALA A 391 15.50 -24.16 -1.62
CA ALA A 391 16.55 -25.02 -2.12
C ALA A 391 17.89 -24.91 -1.35
N LEU A 392 17.98 -24.02 -0.32
CA LEU A 392 19.17 -23.89 0.55
C LEU A 392 19.24 -24.99 1.59
#